data_b2d53694abea9d3639bf066cae752a51
#
_entry.id   b2d53694abea9d3639bf066cae752a51
#
_cell.length_a   1.000
_cell.length_b   1.000
_cell.length_c   1.000
_cell.angle_alpha   90.00
_cell.angle_beta   90.00
_cell.angle_gamma   90.00
#
_symmetry.space_group_name_H-M   'P 1'
#
loop_
_entity.id
_entity.type
_entity.pdbx_description
1 polymer ?
#
loop_
_entity_poly.entity_id
_entity_poly.type
_entity_poly.pdbx_seq_one_letter_code
_entity_poly.pdbx_strand_id
1 'polypeptide(L)'
;MANKLNGQASVYNIINKEKLDVVNKPISEAHGLPNECYNNAEYTKIERKKLFEDKWVVIGVASSIPNIGDIKPFDLLGIPLLLVRNKKGKIKVFHNICSHRAVSYTHLTLPTIYSV
;
A
#
# COMPACT_ATOMS: atom_id res chain seq x y z
N MET A 1 17.20 -17.71 25.79
CA MET A 1 16.40 -16.46 25.86
C MET A 1 15.53 -16.39 24.63
N ALA A 2 14.24 -16.68 24.80
CA ALA A 2 13.29 -16.72 23.68
C ALA A 2 12.94 -15.30 23.26
N ASN A 3 13.30 -14.95 22.05
CA ASN A 3 12.96 -13.68 21.42
C ASN A 3 11.44 -13.65 21.19
N LYS A 4 10.72 -12.86 22.00
CA LYS A 4 9.29 -12.55 21.78
C LYS A 4 9.15 -11.77 20.49
N LEU A 5 9.09 -12.44 19.37
CA LEU A 5 8.60 -11.89 18.11
C LEU A 5 7.09 -11.69 18.26
N ASN A 6 6.70 -10.43 18.44
CA ASN A 6 5.32 -9.96 18.43
C ASN A 6 4.51 -10.62 17.32
N GLY A 7 3.45 -11.33 17.67
CA GLY A 7 2.23 -11.75 16.99
C GLY A 7 2.08 -11.75 15.45
N GLN A 8 3.16 -11.66 14.70
CA GLN A 8 3.16 -11.74 13.25
C GLN A 8 3.47 -13.17 12.84
N ALA A 9 2.50 -13.84 12.24
CA ALA A 9 2.75 -15.13 11.61
C ALA A 9 3.97 -15.01 10.70
N SER A 10 4.98 -15.84 10.93
CA SER A 10 6.14 -15.89 10.05
C SER A 10 5.70 -16.46 8.70
N VAL A 11 6.23 -15.94 7.60
CA VAL A 11 6.01 -16.51 6.27
C VAL A 11 6.30 -18.02 6.24
N TYR A 12 7.29 -18.46 7.00
CA TYR A 12 7.68 -19.87 7.11
C TYR A 12 6.66 -20.77 7.84
N ASN A 13 5.66 -20.19 8.51
CA ASN A 13 4.54 -20.97 9.05
C ASN A 13 3.49 -21.29 7.96
N ILE A 14 3.52 -20.57 6.85
CA ILE A 14 2.58 -20.70 5.74
C ILE A 14 3.23 -21.44 4.58
N ILE A 15 4.51 -21.17 4.31
CA ILE A 15 5.25 -21.69 3.18
C ILE A 15 6.51 -22.40 3.67
N ASN A 16 6.69 -23.63 3.26
CA ASN A 16 7.92 -24.37 3.54
C ASN A 16 9.13 -23.62 2.93
N LYS A 17 10.17 -23.43 3.75
CA LYS A 17 11.41 -22.79 3.34
C LYS A 17 12.04 -23.45 2.10
N GLU A 18 12.03 -24.77 2.03
CA GLU A 18 12.58 -25.53 0.91
C GLU A 18 11.89 -25.18 -0.43
N LYS A 19 10.57 -24.94 -0.41
CA LYS A 19 9.83 -24.49 -1.59
C LYS A 19 10.23 -23.08 -2.03
N LEU A 20 10.58 -22.21 -1.08
CA LEU A 20 11.09 -20.85 -1.39
C LEU A 20 12.52 -20.86 -1.90
N ASP A 21 13.36 -21.74 -1.37
CA ASP A 21 14.77 -21.83 -1.79
C ASP A 21 14.92 -22.26 -3.27
N VAL A 22 13.92 -22.99 -3.81
CA VAL A 22 13.90 -23.35 -5.24
C VAL A 22 13.74 -22.13 -6.16
N VAL A 23 13.09 -21.07 -5.69
CA VAL A 23 12.90 -19.82 -6.46
C VAL A 23 14.26 -19.11 -6.70
N ASN A 24 15.19 -19.24 -5.77
CA ASN A 24 16.50 -18.59 -5.80
C ASN A 24 17.59 -19.38 -6.54
N LYS A 25 17.23 -20.51 -7.14
CA LYS A 25 18.16 -21.31 -7.94
C LYS A 25 18.52 -20.62 -9.26
N PRO A 26 19.58 -21.05 -9.96
CA PRO A 26 19.86 -20.62 -11.33
C PRO A 26 18.64 -20.77 -12.23
N ILE A 27 18.48 -19.88 -13.21
CA ILE A 27 17.25 -19.79 -14.06
C ILE A 27 16.87 -21.11 -14.71
N SER A 28 17.84 -21.99 -15.01
CA SER A 28 17.62 -23.33 -15.58
C SER A 28 16.94 -24.31 -14.61
N GLU A 29 16.99 -24.04 -13.30
CA GLU A 29 16.49 -24.93 -12.24
C GLU A 29 15.44 -24.23 -11.35
N ALA A 30 15.29 -22.92 -11.48
CA ALA A 30 14.37 -22.15 -10.70
C ALA A 30 12.93 -22.46 -11.06
N HIS A 31 12.05 -22.49 -10.05
CA HIS A 31 10.60 -22.59 -10.23
C HIS A 31 9.92 -21.29 -9.80
N GLY A 32 8.68 -21.11 -10.21
CA GLY A 32 7.85 -20.01 -9.74
C GLY A 32 7.58 -20.10 -8.23
N LEU A 33 6.99 -19.04 -7.68
CA LEU A 33 6.59 -19.04 -6.28
C LEU A 33 5.57 -20.17 -5.99
N PRO A 34 5.59 -20.77 -4.80
CA PRO A 34 4.59 -21.74 -4.37
C PRO A 34 3.16 -21.17 -4.48
N ASN A 35 2.19 -22.06 -4.74
CA ASN A 35 0.78 -21.66 -4.91
C ASN A 35 0.23 -20.90 -3.70
N GLU A 36 0.71 -21.20 -2.51
CA GLU A 36 0.34 -20.54 -1.27
C GLU A 36 0.64 -19.03 -1.29
N CYS A 37 1.61 -18.59 -2.09
CA CYS A 37 1.92 -17.16 -2.28
C CYS A 37 0.81 -16.40 -3.02
N TYR A 38 0.01 -17.11 -3.82
CA TYR A 38 -1.02 -16.50 -4.67
C TYR A 38 -2.44 -16.61 -4.08
N ASN A 39 -2.72 -17.64 -3.28
CA ASN A 39 -4.07 -17.96 -2.87
C ASN A 39 -4.27 -18.02 -1.34
N ASN A 40 -3.22 -17.79 -0.53
CA ASN A 40 -3.33 -17.83 0.93
C ASN A 40 -3.57 -16.42 1.50
N ALA A 41 -4.73 -16.22 2.15
CA ALA A 41 -5.12 -14.93 2.72
C ALA A 41 -4.17 -14.42 3.82
N GLU A 42 -3.58 -15.31 4.62
CA GLU A 42 -2.63 -14.92 5.67
C GLU A 42 -1.29 -14.47 5.05
N TYR A 43 -0.85 -15.15 3.98
CA TYR A 43 0.32 -14.71 3.22
C TYR A 43 0.10 -13.31 2.64
N THR A 44 -1.05 -13.06 2.01
CA THR A 44 -1.42 -11.75 1.45
C THR A 44 -1.41 -10.65 2.52
N LYS A 45 -1.85 -10.93 3.74
CA LYS A 45 -1.78 -9.95 4.85
C LYS A 45 -0.34 -9.61 5.23
N ILE A 46 0.54 -10.62 5.29
CA ILE A 46 1.97 -10.42 5.59
C ILE A 46 2.64 -9.62 4.47
N GLU A 47 2.38 -10.00 3.22
CA GLU A 47 2.89 -9.32 2.03
C GLU A 47 2.47 -7.85 1.99
N ARG A 48 1.17 -7.58 2.17
CA ARG A 48 0.62 -6.23 2.26
C ARG A 48 1.39 -5.39 3.27
N LYS A 49 1.54 -5.89 4.49
CA LYS A 49 2.24 -5.17 5.54
C LYS A 49 3.70 -4.91 5.17
N LYS A 50 4.42 -5.95 4.75
CA LYS A 50 5.86 -5.86 4.50
C LYS A 50 6.24 -5.07 3.26
N LEU A 51 5.43 -5.12 2.20
CA LEU A 51 5.74 -4.48 0.91
C LEU A 51 5.08 -3.11 0.74
N PHE A 52 3.87 -2.93 1.30
CA PHE A 52 3.07 -1.73 1.02
C PHE A 52 2.93 -0.79 2.23
N GLU A 53 2.93 -1.32 3.47
CA GLU A 53 2.82 -0.48 4.65
C GLU A 53 4.19 -0.06 5.21
N ASP A 54 5.18 -0.96 5.17
CA ASP A 54 6.50 -0.75 5.76
C ASP A 54 7.56 -0.24 4.76
N LYS A 55 7.22 -0.07 3.48
CA LYS A 55 8.15 0.31 2.41
C LYS A 55 7.68 1.51 1.60
N TRP A 56 8.59 2.07 0.83
CA TRP A 56 8.24 3.08 -0.16
C TRP A 56 7.47 2.46 -1.31
N VAL A 57 6.30 3.04 -1.62
CA VAL A 57 5.40 2.57 -2.67
C VAL A 57 5.10 3.70 -3.64
N VAL A 58 5.11 3.41 -4.92
CA VAL A 58 4.66 4.35 -5.95
C VAL A 58 3.14 4.33 -6.01
N ILE A 59 2.51 5.46 -5.67
CA ILE A 59 1.06 5.61 -5.63
C ILE A 59 0.49 6.43 -6.80
N GLY A 60 1.32 6.92 -7.69
CA GLY A 60 0.89 7.67 -8.86
C GLY A 60 1.98 8.53 -9.47
N VAL A 61 1.62 9.24 -10.52
CA VAL A 61 2.51 10.18 -11.23
C VAL A 61 2.07 11.62 -10.98
N ALA A 62 3.03 12.53 -10.92
CA ALA A 62 2.78 13.93 -10.63
C ALA A 62 1.85 14.62 -11.64
N SER A 63 1.85 14.15 -12.90
CA SER A 63 0.98 14.64 -13.97
C SER A 63 -0.51 14.30 -13.76
N SER A 64 -0.83 13.38 -12.84
CA SER A 64 -2.23 13.06 -12.54
C SER A 64 -2.95 14.13 -11.71
N ILE A 65 -2.20 15.08 -11.13
CA ILE A 65 -2.69 16.26 -10.40
C ILE A 65 -1.86 17.48 -10.82
N PRO A 66 -2.01 17.98 -12.07
CA PRO A 66 -1.10 18.99 -12.66
C PRO A 66 -1.20 20.37 -12.04
N ASN A 67 -2.37 20.78 -11.52
CA ASN A 67 -2.62 22.13 -11.07
C ASN A 67 -2.57 22.29 -9.55
N ILE A 68 -2.23 23.48 -9.09
CA ILE A 68 -2.34 23.83 -7.67
C ILE A 68 -3.81 23.71 -7.24
N GLY A 69 -4.04 23.00 -6.12
CA GLY A 69 -5.38 22.71 -5.61
C GLY A 69 -5.98 21.41 -6.12
N ASP A 70 -5.36 20.74 -7.09
CA ASP A 70 -5.81 19.42 -7.52
C ASP A 70 -5.75 18.41 -6.38
N ILE A 71 -6.79 17.61 -6.30
CA ILE A 71 -6.97 16.56 -5.29
C ILE A 71 -7.38 15.27 -6.01
N LYS A 72 -6.75 14.16 -5.66
CA LYS A 72 -7.06 12.85 -6.20
C LYS A 72 -7.14 11.81 -5.09
N PRO A 73 -8.29 11.16 -4.89
CA PRO A 73 -8.39 10.01 -4.01
C PRO A 73 -7.69 8.81 -4.63
N PHE A 74 -7.08 8.00 -3.77
CA PHE A 74 -6.37 6.78 -4.13
C PHE A 74 -6.57 5.74 -3.04
N ASP A 75 -6.85 4.50 -3.42
CA ASP A 75 -6.90 3.38 -2.49
C ASP A 75 -5.63 2.54 -2.62
N LEU A 76 -4.89 2.41 -1.53
CA LEU A 76 -3.73 1.54 -1.43
C LEU A 76 -4.12 0.28 -0.66
N LEU A 77 -4.62 -0.73 -1.36
CA LEU A 77 -5.01 -2.02 -0.76
C LEU A 77 -5.96 -1.87 0.44
N GLY A 78 -6.96 -0.97 0.33
CA GLY A 78 -7.92 -0.67 1.39
C GLY A 78 -7.46 0.42 2.37
N ILE A 79 -6.30 1.04 2.14
CA ILE A 79 -5.88 2.25 2.86
C ILE A 79 -6.31 3.45 2.02
N PRO A 80 -7.34 4.21 2.43
CA PRO A 80 -7.80 5.36 1.67
C PRO A 80 -6.82 6.51 1.82
N LEU A 81 -6.28 6.98 0.69
CA LEU A 81 -5.33 8.08 0.60
C LEU A 81 -5.90 9.23 -0.22
N LEU A 82 -5.36 10.43 -0.01
CA LEU A 82 -5.69 11.63 -0.74
C LEU A 82 -4.39 12.31 -1.20
N LEU A 83 -4.20 12.39 -2.50
CA LEU A 83 -3.10 13.13 -3.11
C LEU A 83 -3.55 14.58 -3.33
N VAL A 84 -2.76 15.54 -2.91
CA VAL A 84 -3.08 16.96 -3.01
C VAL A 84 -1.88 17.73 -3.54
N ARG A 85 -2.07 18.58 -4.55
CA ARG A 85 -1.07 19.56 -4.94
C ARG A 85 -1.31 20.87 -4.18
N ASN A 86 -0.43 21.17 -3.26
CA ASN A 86 -0.58 22.34 -2.38
C ASN A 86 -0.29 23.67 -3.11
N LYS A 87 -0.56 24.81 -2.44
CA LYS A 87 -0.32 26.17 -2.95
C LYS A 87 1.15 26.45 -3.36
N LYS A 88 2.10 25.66 -2.87
CA LYS A 88 3.52 25.76 -3.23
C LYS A 88 3.90 24.83 -4.40
N GLY A 89 2.93 24.21 -5.07
CA GLY A 89 3.14 23.25 -6.17
C GLY A 89 3.65 21.87 -5.73
N LYS A 90 3.86 21.63 -4.43
CA LYS A 90 4.35 20.35 -3.91
C LYS A 90 3.19 19.36 -3.71
N ILE A 91 3.43 18.10 -4.04
CA ILE A 91 2.49 17.02 -3.79
C ILE A 91 2.61 16.55 -2.35
N LYS A 92 1.48 16.42 -1.68
CA LYS A 92 1.33 15.87 -0.35
C LYS A 92 0.34 14.70 -0.39
N VAL A 93 0.55 13.74 0.48
CA VAL A 93 -0.33 12.58 0.64
C VAL A 93 -0.86 12.58 2.07
N PHE A 94 -2.15 12.38 2.20
CA PHE A 94 -2.86 12.30 3.48
C PHE A 94 -3.72 11.04 3.54
N HIS A 95 -4.03 10.58 4.74
CA HIS A 95 -5.12 9.63 4.90
C HIS A 95 -6.44 10.30 4.53
N ASN A 96 -7.21 9.64 3.67
CA ASN A 96 -8.52 10.14 3.22
C ASN A 96 -9.61 9.82 4.25
N ILE A 97 -9.46 10.36 5.45
CA ILE A 97 -10.38 10.18 6.56
C ILE A 97 -10.72 11.57 7.11
N CYS A 98 -11.99 11.94 7.07
CA CYS A 98 -12.45 13.19 7.65
C CYS A 98 -12.37 13.12 9.18
N SER A 99 -11.66 14.04 9.80
CA SER A 99 -11.53 14.13 11.26
C SER A 99 -12.85 14.43 11.99
N HIS A 100 -13.84 14.99 11.28
CA HIS A 100 -15.14 15.37 11.84
C HIS A 100 -16.17 14.23 11.82
N ARG A 101 -16.26 13.48 10.69
CA ARG A 101 -17.31 12.45 10.46
C ARG A 101 -16.76 11.10 9.99
N ALA A 102 -15.45 10.90 9.96
CA ALA A 102 -14.78 9.69 9.47
C ALA A 102 -15.23 9.23 8.06
N VAL A 103 -15.69 10.16 7.22
CA VAL A 103 -16.12 9.91 5.84
C VAL A 103 -14.96 10.12 4.91
N SER A 104 -14.73 9.20 3.97
CA SER A 104 -13.72 9.35 2.91
C SER A 104 -14.27 10.19 1.76
N TYR A 105 -13.44 11.04 1.17
CA TYR A 105 -13.79 11.75 -0.07
C TYR A 105 -13.72 10.77 -1.24
N THR A 106 -14.84 10.60 -1.95
CA THR A 106 -14.96 9.69 -3.09
C THR A 106 -14.95 10.41 -4.43
N HIS A 107 -15.16 11.73 -4.46
CA HIS A 107 -15.25 12.56 -5.66
C HIS A 107 -14.28 13.73 -5.66
N LEU A 108 -13.80 14.07 -6.89
CA LEU A 108 -12.77 15.06 -7.18
C LEU A 108 -13.23 16.52 -7.09
N THR A 109 -14.51 16.78 -6.90
CA THR A 109 -15.04 18.14 -6.80
C THR A 109 -15.33 18.48 -5.34
N LEU A 110 -14.35 19.11 -4.68
CA LEU A 110 -14.73 19.96 -3.56
C LEU A 110 -15.58 21.10 -4.13
N PRO A 111 -16.79 21.35 -3.60
CA PRO A 111 -17.47 22.59 -3.92
C PRO A 111 -16.50 23.72 -3.54
N THR A 112 -16.33 24.68 -4.44
CA THR A 112 -15.51 25.87 -4.21
C THR A 112 -16.09 26.54 -2.97
N ILE A 113 -15.43 26.37 -1.83
CA ILE A 113 -15.77 27.14 -0.64
C ILE A 113 -15.23 28.52 -0.93
N TYR A 114 -16.10 29.40 -1.31
CA TYR A 114 -15.80 30.83 -1.38
C TYR A 114 -15.32 31.24 0.01
N SER A 115 -14.07 31.63 0.11
CA SER A 115 -13.56 32.33 1.28
C SER A 115 -14.26 33.70 1.33
N VAL A 116 -14.99 33.92 2.40
CA VAL A 116 -15.37 35.25 2.85
C VAL A 116 -14.16 35.89 3.49
#